data_a263287539974b45a0f4bd3fedda4e53
#
_entry.id   a263287539974b45a0f4bd3fedda4e53
#
_cell.length_a   1.000
_cell.length_b   1.000
_cell.length_c   1.000
_cell.angle_alpha   90.00
_cell.angle_beta   90.00
_cell.angle_gamma   90.00
#
_symmetry.space_group_name_H-M   'P 1'
#
loop_
_entity.id
_entity.type
_entity.pdbx_description
1 polymer ?
#
loop_
_entity_poly.entity_id
_entity_poly.type
_entity_poly.pdbx_seq_one_letter_code
_entity_poly.pdbx_strand_id
1 'polypeptide(L)'
;MKKMTLKITVFGALLCLLSSMPIMAASRFVGMNTNEAVHFDSSLPFVDLFRTAEPFRENKEFTKGHVVYDANGWVKNLGGGQAGTWFLRWIPAEALPNGHYTVRYDGNGSITYQESAVLLKSTPGRDIISLRPDANGELSAGLVIVKSDPANPIRNIRITLPGGICANNPFRRVDAANQCAGAQFLAFESHSQDIVFNPDYLNFMREFPTIRFMPMSGITRNPIRSWAQRPHLQEATWGGREGERGVPLEIMVKLANTLNADPWFNMPHAADDDYIRRSAQYVKDHLRPHLRAYIEYTNEAWNSVFSQAKYVQQMGLRERLDSDPIRAGLKYYAKRSKDVFHIWNQVFDNDRRRLLRVLGGWSGNPSVTPLILKSFNVYETTDYFAIAPYFYAPQDQLMRARSVDDVFDMIYANHYYSVQQTLRILNQHQRFLETYGVGMVAYEGGQHLVHYGTKSKKQHPNPLLIAANRDPRMEKAYIELLNGFKKAGGRLFVAFSSPRAPAFFGSWGVKEYITQPAAEAPKYRALRRF
;
A
#
# COMPACT_ATOMS: atom_id res chain seq x y z
N MET A 1 50.62 -32.10 -67.66
CA MET A 1 49.50 -31.21 -67.36
C MET A 1 48.69 -31.82 -66.25
N LYS A 2 48.92 -31.39 -64.95
CA LYS A 2 48.21 -31.89 -63.78
C LYS A 2 47.11 -30.89 -63.43
N LYS A 3 45.85 -31.32 -63.43
CA LYS A 3 44.71 -30.53 -62.95
C LYS A 3 44.68 -30.53 -61.45
N MET A 4 44.75 -29.38 -60.84
CA MET A 4 44.63 -29.14 -59.40
C MET A 4 43.17 -28.83 -59.11
N THR A 5 42.50 -29.66 -58.32
CA THR A 5 41.11 -29.51 -57.87
C THR A 5 41.06 -28.77 -56.57
N LEU A 6 40.47 -27.59 -56.57
CA LEU A 6 40.31 -26.77 -55.35
C LEU A 6 39.06 -27.19 -54.60
N LYS A 7 39.19 -27.67 -53.39
CA LYS A 7 38.07 -27.96 -52.45
C LYS A 7 37.71 -26.68 -51.68
N ILE A 8 36.53 -26.16 -51.93
CA ILE A 8 35.95 -25.05 -51.14
C ILE A 8 35.18 -25.69 -49.98
N THR A 9 35.68 -25.43 -48.76
CA THR A 9 34.99 -25.78 -47.51
C THR A 9 34.08 -24.61 -47.13
N VAL A 10 32.77 -24.78 -47.20
CA VAL A 10 31.77 -23.80 -46.78
C VAL A 10 31.61 -23.94 -45.28
N PHE A 11 32.07 -22.96 -44.50
CA PHE A 11 31.76 -22.83 -43.07
C PHE A 11 30.36 -22.18 -42.93
N GLY A 12 29.37 -22.98 -42.55
CA GLY A 12 28.03 -22.49 -42.21
C GLY A 12 28.07 -21.75 -40.86
N ALA A 13 27.98 -20.46 -40.88
CA ALA A 13 27.74 -19.64 -39.70
C ALA A 13 26.27 -19.78 -39.29
N LEU A 14 26.00 -20.52 -38.20
CA LEU A 14 24.69 -20.61 -37.57
C LEU A 14 24.43 -19.29 -36.82
N LEU A 15 23.71 -18.34 -37.40
CA LEU A 15 23.22 -17.14 -36.76
C LEU A 15 22.10 -17.53 -35.80
N CYS A 16 22.41 -17.63 -34.49
CA CYS A 16 21.38 -17.66 -33.44
C CYS A 16 20.69 -16.29 -33.39
N LEU A 17 19.55 -16.19 -34.05
CA LEU A 17 18.58 -15.11 -33.83
C LEU A 17 18.00 -15.26 -32.43
N LEU A 18 18.62 -14.59 -31.45
CA LEU A 18 17.99 -14.30 -30.18
C LEU A 18 16.81 -13.34 -30.49
N SER A 19 15.63 -13.90 -30.62
CA SER A 19 14.39 -13.14 -30.64
C SER A 19 14.26 -12.43 -29.30
N SER A 20 14.65 -11.16 -29.23
CA SER A 20 14.26 -10.26 -28.15
C SER A 20 12.73 -10.16 -28.21
N MET A 21 12.04 -10.91 -27.33
CA MET A 21 10.62 -10.64 -27.11
C MET A 21 10.51 -9.16 -26.71
N PRO A 22 9.66 -8.37 -27.39
CA PRO A 22 9.42 -7.03 -26.96
C PRO A 22 8.88 -7.09 -25.53
N ILE A 23 9.57 -6.46 -24.58
CA ILE A 23 9.00 -6.13 -23.29
C ILE A 23 7.79 -5.27 -23.62
N MET A 24 6.59 -5.84 -23.60
CA MET A 24 5.36 -5.05 -23.72
C MET A 24 5.43 -3.99 -22.64
N ALA A 25 5.46 -2.72 -23.05
CA ALA A 25 5.35 -1.61 -22.11
C ALA A 25 4.09 -1.87 -21.28
N ALA A 26 4.26 -1.99 -19.96
CA ALA A 26 3.14 -2.22 -19.05
C ALA A 26 2.06 -1.17 -19.34
N SER A 27 0.83 -1.63 -19.51
CA SER A 27 -0.29 -0.71 -19.71
C SER A 27 -0.36 0.26 -18.55
N ARG A 28 -0.39 1.57 -18.79
CA ARG A 28 -0.52 2.59 -17.74
C ARG A 28 -1.95 2.68 -17.17
N PHE A 29 -2.80 1.73 -17.50
CA PHE A 29 -4.22 1.74 -17.11
C PHE A 29 -4.47 1.25 -15.69
N VAL A 30 -3.66 0.32 -15.17
CA VAL A 30 -3.84 -0.23 -13.82
C VAL A 30 -2.70 0.22 -12.91
N GLY A 31 -3.07 0.81 -11.77
CA GLY A 31 -2.19 1.11 -10.66
C GLY A 31 -2.52 0.25 -9.43
N MET A 32 -1.75 0.43 -8.35
CA MET A 32 -1.93 -0.34 -7.12
C MET A 32 -1.89 0.58 -5.89
N ASN A 33 -2.85 0.41 -4.97
CA ASN A 33 -2.73 0.95 -3.63
C ASN A 33 -1.77 0.07 -2.80
N THR A 34 -0.89 0.69 -2.04
CA THR A 34 -0.13 0.02 -0.98
C THR A 34 -1.09 -0.39 0.15
N ASN A 35 -0.58 -1.17 1.11
CA ASN A 35 -1.28 -1.38 2.38
C ASN A 35 -0.75 -0.43 3.45
N GLU A 36 -1.41 -0.39 4.62
CA GLU A 36 -0.91 0.23 5.82
C GLU A 36 0.37 -0.47 6.30
N ALA A 37 1.30 0.27 6.89
CA ALA A 37 2.46 -0.31 7.56
C ALA A 37 2.04 -0.87 8.92
N VAL A 38 1.60 -2.13 8.96
CA VAL A 38 1.13 -2.80 10.17
C VAL A 38 1.69 -4.23 10.27
N HIS A 39 1.82 -4.73 11.48
CA HIS A 39 2.40 -6.05 11.77
C HIS A 39 1.57 -7.25 11.26
N PHE A 40 0.38 -7.01 10.75
CA PHE A 40 -0.49 -8.00 10.10
C PHE A 40 -0.63 -7.79 8.58
N ASP A 41 0.26 -7.01 7.96
CA ASP A 41 0.30 -6.83 6.51
C ASP A 41 1.06 -7.97 5.83
N SER A 42 0.34 -8.83 5.11
CA SER A 42 0.90 -9.96 4.37
C SER A 42 1.56 -9.59 3.04
N SER A 43 1.61 -8.30 2.68
CA SER A 43 2.43 -7.82 1.56
C SER A 43 3.92 -7.71 1.93
N LEU A 44 4.25 -7.60 3.21
CA LEU A 44 5.61 -7.61 3.76
C LEU A 44 6.57 -6.71 2.98
N PRO A 45 6.34 -5.38 2.95
CA PRO A 45 7.04 -4.48 2.03
C PRO A 45 8.54 -4.33 2.33
N PHE A 46 9.00 -4.65 3.54
CA PHE A 46 10.37 -4.37 4.00
C PHE A 46 11.17 -5.64 4.31
N VAL A 47 12.48 -5.59 4.07
CA VAL A 47 13.40 -6.65 4.51
C VAL A 47 13.57 -6.69 6.03
N ASP A 48 13.40 -5.55 6.68
CA ASP A 48 13.39 -5.42 8.14
C ASP A 48 11.93 -5.45 8.64
N LEU A 49 11.51 -6.61 9.15
CA LEU A 49 10.15 -6.85 9.64
C LEU A 49 9.79 -5.95 10.83
N PHE A 50 10.80 -5.42 11.55
CA PHE A 50 10.55 -4.54 12.68
C PHE A 50 9.98 -3.18 12.27
N ARG A 51 10.15 -2.77 10.99
CA ARG A 51 9.62 -1.50 10.47
C ARG A 51 8.10 -1.43 10.51
N THR A 52 7.40 -2.56 10.42
CA THR A 52 5.94 -2.66 10.51
C THR A 52 5.45 -3.09 11.89
N ALA A 53 6.35 -3.29 12.86
CA ALA A 53 5.97 -3.70 14.21
C ALA A 53 5.04 -2.67 14.88
N GLU A 54 4.18 -3.16 15.77
CA GLU A 54 3.34 -2.32 16.62
C GLU A 54 4.22 -1.47 17.55
N PRO A 55 3.98 -0.17 17.75
CA PRO A 55 4.74 0.62 18.71
C PRO A 55 4.70 0.01 20.12
N PHE A 56 5.83 -0.05 20.82
CA PHE A 56 5.92 -0.62 22.17
C PHE A 56 4.86 -0.07 23.13
N ARG A 57 4.56 1.24 23.05
CA ARG A 57 3.56 1.94 23.88
C ARG A 57 2.12 1.55 23.58
N GLU A 58 1.84 1.00 22.42
CA GLU A 58 0.50 0.58 22.00
C GLU A 58 0.22 -0.87 22.41
N ASN A 59 1.25 -1.67 22.61
CA ASN A 59 1.14 -3.07 22.97
C ASN A 59 0.91 -3.26 24.48
N LYS A 60 -0.36 -3.47 24.87
CA LYS A 60 -0.74 -3.71 26.26
C LYS A 60 -0.58 -5.17 26.69
N GLU A 61 -0.41 -6.08 25.75
CA GLU A 61 -0.25 -7.51 26.02
C GLU A 61 1.14 -7.81 26.58
N PHE A 62 2.18 -7.22 25.99
CA PHE A 62 3.57 -7.48 26.36
C PHE A 62 4.22 -6.35 27.17
N THR A 63 3.71 -5.13 27.08
CA THR A 63 4.27 -3.98 27.79
C THR A 63 3.63 -3.83 29.19
N LYS A 64 4.45 -3.84 30.23
CA LYS A 64 4.04 -3.74 31.64
C LYS A 64 4.96 -2.80 32.42
N GLY A 65 4.43 -2.18 33.47
CA GLY A 65 5.19 -1.24 34.31
C GLY A 65 5.23 0.19 33.77
N HIS A 66 6.16 0.99 34.27
CA HIS A 66 6.29 2.41 33.96
C HIS A 66 7.41 2.67 32.93
N VAL A 67 7.22 2.15 31.72
CA VAL A 67 8.22 2.25 30.64
C VAL A 67 8.31 3.69 30.13
N VAL A 68 9.53 4.20 30.04
CA VAL A 68 9.85 5.52 29.49
C VAL A 68 10.42 5.33 28.07
N TYR A 69 9.90 6.10 27.12
CA TYR A 69 10.32 6.08 25.72
C TYR A 69 11.07 7.36 25.35
N ASP A 70 11.97 7.26 24.36
CA ASP A 70 12.55 8.44 23.73
C ASP A 70 11.60 9.06 22.67
N ALA A 71 12.05 10.14 22.04
CA ALA A 71 11.27 10.84 21.02
C ALA A 71 10.98 9.98 19.77
N ASN A 72 11.82 8.98 19.50
CA ASN A 72 11.67 8.05 18.36
C ASN A 72 10.85 6.80 18.71
N GLY A 73 10.39 6.67 19.96
CA GLY A 73 9.60 5.53 20.42
C GLY A 73 10.42 4.33 20.90
N TRP A 74 11.75 4.45 21.00
CA TRP A 74 12.59 3.42 21.61
C TRP A 74 12.46 3.43 23.15
N VAL A 75 12.65 2.26 23.74
CA VAL A 75 12.64 2.12 25.20
C VAL A 75 13.89 2.77 25.79
N LYS A 76 13.71 3.85 26.54
CA LYS A 76 14.77 4.56 27.28
C LYS A 76 15.03 3.94 28.65
N ASN A 77 13.94 3.57 29.35
CA ASN A 77 14.01 2.94 30.66
C ASN A 77 12.78 2.07 30.87
N LEU A 78 12.98 0.84 31.32
CA LEU A 78 11.90 -0.10 31.60
C LEU A 78 11.09 0.24 32.86
N GLY A 79 11.61 1.09 33.76
CA GLY A 79 10.92 1.50 35.00
C GLY A 79 10.52 0.33 35.92
N GLY A 80 11.35 -0.72 35.96
CA GLY A 80 11.04 -1.97 36.69
C GLY A 80 10.06 -2.90 35.98
N GLY A 81 9.66 -2.58 34.74
CA GLY A 81 8.75 -3.39 33.94
C GLY A 81 9.42 -4.07 32.75
N GLN A 82 8.66 -4.22 31.67
CA GLN A 82 9.07 -4.77 30.40
C GLN A 82 8.38 -4.05 29.24
N ALA A 83 8.97 -4.09 28.05
CA ALA A 83 8.36 -3.51 26.86
C ALA A 83 8.38 -4.52 25.72
N GLY A 84 7.23 -4.80 25.13
CA GLY A 84 7.12 -5.75 24.04
C GLY A 84 6.31 -5.23 22.86
N THR A 85 6.41 -5.94 21.76
CA THR A 85 5.69 -5.62 20.53
C THR A 85 5.45 -6.86 19.68
N TRP A 86 4.37 -6.82 18.91
CA TRP A 86 4.17 -7.72 17.77
C TRP A 86 4.94 -7.18 16.57
N PHE A 87 5.74 -8.03 15.90
CA PHE A 87 6.34 -7.70 14.61
C PHE A 87 5.71 -8.49 13.45
N LEU A 88 5.01 -9.61 13.74
CA LEU A 88 4.12 -10.33 12.83
C LEU A 88 2.86 -10.74 13.58
N ARG A 89 1.70 -10.76 12.89
CA ARG A 89 0.46 -11.30 13.44
C ARG A 89 -0.45 -11.80 12.33
N TRP A 90 -0.88 -13.08 12.44
CA TRP A 90 -1.78 -13.74 11.49
C TRP A 90 -1.27 -13.73 10.03
N ILE A 91 0.03 -13.77 9.84
CA ILE A 91 0.65 -13.81 8.52
C ILE A 91 0.67 -15.26 8.04
N PRO A 92 0.14 -15.59 6.83
CA PRO A 92 0.30 -16.90 6.23
C PRO A 92 1.79 -17.27 6.16
N ALA A 93 2.15 -18.48 6.61
CA ALA A 93 3.57 -18.87 6.69
C ALA A 93 4.25 -18.88 5.32
N GLU A 94 3.50 -19.16 4.27
CA GLU A 94 3.97 -19.13 2.88
C GLU A 94 4.38 -17.74 2.40
N ALA A 95 3.96 -16.67 3.10
CA ALA A 95 4.36 -15.29 2.77
C ALA A 95 5.84 -15.00 3.05
N LEU A 96 6.47 -15.80 3.90
CA LEU A 96 7.83 -15.57 4.39
C LEU A 96 8.77 -16.71 3.98
N PRO A 97 10.04 -16.41 3.66
CA PRO A 97 11.01 -17.44 3.36
C PRO A 97 11.34 -18.29 4.60
N ASN A 98 11.48 -19.59 4.40
CA ASN A 98 12.03 -20.47 5.42
C ASN A 98 13.47 -20.09 5.71
N GLY A 99 13.90 -20.26 6.99
CA GLY A 99 15.29 -20.02 7.37
C GLY A 99 15.44 -19.35 8.73
N HIS A 100 16.63 -18.84 8.95
CA HIS A 100 17.01 -18.17 10.19
C HIS A 100 16.94 -16.66 10.01
N TYR A 101 16.16 -16.01 10.85
CA TYR A 101 16.02 -14.56 10.87
C TYR A 101 17.03 -13.98 11.85
N THR A 102 17.69 -12.90 11.45
CA THR A 102 18.64 -12.22 12.34
C THR A 102 17.98 -11.03 13.00
N VAL A 103 18.06 -10.99 14.33
CA VAL A 103 17.68 -9.85 15.14
C VAL A 103 18.94 -9.12 15.58
N ARG A 104 19.12 -7.89 15.12
CA ARG A 104 20.20 -7.01 15.56
C ARG A 104 19.67 -5.87 16.39
N TYR A 105 20.42 -5.47 17.40
CA TYR A 105 20.10 -4.33 18.26
C TYR A 105 21.35 -3.72 18.87
N ASP A 106 21.29 -2.45 19.20
CA ASP A 106 22.31 -1.74 19.98
C ASP A 106 21.92 -1.74 21.45
N GLY A 107 22.91 -1.51 22.34
CA GLY A 107 22.69 -1.39 23.77
C GLY A 107 22.86 -2.70 24.54
N ASN A 108 22.72 -2.60 25.87
CA ASN A 108 22.96 -3.69 26.81
C ASN A 108 21.64 -4.16 27.42
N GLY A 109 21.34 -5.44 27.33
CA GLY A 109 20.14 -6.01 27.89
C GLY A 109 19.82 -7.40 27.34
N SER A 110 18.54 -7.81 27.45
CA SER A 110 18.06 -9.07 26.91
C SER A 110 16.67 -8.96 26.36
N ILE A 111 16.44 -9.67 25.24
CA ILE A 111 15.17 -9.79 24.53
C ILE A 111 14.69 -11.25 24.67
N THR A 112 13.41 -11.44 24.88
CA THR A 112 12.72 -12.72 24.76
C THR A 112 11.74 -12.69 23.59
N TYR A 113 11.42 -13.86 23.06
CA TYR A 113 10.57 -14.01 21.90
C TYR A 113 9.29 -14.73 22.27
N GLN A 114 8.20 -14.43 21.55
CA GLN A 114 6.86 -14.91 21.85
C GLN A 114 6.23 -15.60 20.64
N GLU A 115 5.33 -16.55 20.93
CA GLU A 115 4.51 -17.26 19.94
C GLU A 115 5.37 -17.96 18.86
N SER A 116 5.18 -17.59 17.61
CA SER A 116 5.88 -18.20 16.47
C SER A 116 7.40 -18.00 16.48
N ALA A 117 7.93 -17.02 17.21
CA ALA A 117 9.37 -16.70 17.22
C ALA A 117 10.10 -17.56 18.26
N VAL A 118 11.08 -18.34 17.81
CA VAL A 118 11.88 -19.24 18.65
C VAL A 118 13.35 -18.84 18.59
N LEU A 119 13.94 -18.53 19.75
CA LEU A 119 15.38 -18.21 19.87
C LEU A 119 16.24 -19.46 19.61
N LEU A 120 17.18 -19.37 18.69
CA LEU A 120 18.13 -20.44 18.37
C LEU A 120 19.53 -20.15 18.93
N LYS A 121 19.96 -18.89 18.86
CA LYS A 121 21.28 -18.45 19.33
C LYS A 121 21.21 -16.99 19.75
N SER A 122 21.90 -16.64 20.83
CA SER A 122 22.04 -15.26 21.30
C SER A 122 23.51 -14.93 21.55
N THR A 123 23.88 -13.72 21.13
CA THR A 123 25.16 -13.07 21.43
C THR A 123 24.89 -11.58 21.67
N PRO A 124 25.76 -10.84 22.35
CA PRO A 124 25.53 -9.40 22.56
C PRO A 124 25.21 -8.66 21.26
N GLY A 125 24.04 -8.00 21.20
CA GLY A 125 23.57 -7.23 20.05
C GLY A 125 23.11 -8.05 18.85
N ARG A 126 23.05 -9.40 18.96
CA ARG A 126 22.67 -10.26 17.83
C ARG A 126 22.03 -11.57 18.29
N ASP A 127 20.79 -11.77 17.95
CA ASP A 127 20.07 -13.03 18.12
C ASP A 127 19.74 -13.67 16.75
N ILE A 128 19.65 -14.99 16.73
CA ILE A 128 19.13 -15.77 15.61
C ILE A 128 17.84 -16.43 16.08
N ILE A 129 16.77 -16.22 15.31
CA ILE A 129 15.46 -16.84 15.57
C ILE A 129 14.99 -17.65 14.36
N SER A 130 14.11 -18.61 14.61
CA SER A 130 13.29 -19.24 13.58
C SER A 130 11.83 -18.86 13.80
N LEU A 131 11.02 -18.90 12.72
CA LEU A 131 9.58 -18.71 12.77
C LEU A 131 8.88 -20.05 12.58
N ARG A 132 7.94 -20.40 13.47
CA ARG A 132 7.16 -21.64 13.42
C ARG A 132 5.68 -21.29 13.35
N PRO A 133 4.97 -21.73 12.29
CA PRO A 133 3.53 -21.46 12.16
C PRO A 133 2.74 -22.21 13.26
N ASP A 134 1.57 -21.69 13.55
CA ASP A 134 0.56 -22.34 14.36
C ASP A 134 -0.16 -23.47 13.60
N ALA A 135 -1.16 -24.10 14.24
CA ALA A 135 -1.95 -25.18 13.64
C ALA A 135 -2.81 -24.73 12.44
N ASN A 136 -3.00 -23.42 12.24
CA ASN A 136 -3.72 -22.87 11.08
C ASN A 136 -2.77 -22.46 9.93
N GLY A 137 -1.45 -22.66 10.07
CA GLY A 137 -0.44 -22.21 9.12
C GLY A 137 -0.15 -20.71 9.19
N GLU A 138 -0.53 -20.03 10.30
CA GLU A 138 -0.32 -18.59 10.47
C GLU A 138 0.87 -18.33 11.42
N LEU A 139 1.59 -17.24 11.16
CA LEU A 139 2.68 -16.73 11.98
C LEU A 139 2.19 -15.54 12.81
N SER A 140 2.38 -15.63 14.12
CA SER A 140 2.23 -14.53 15.06
C SER A 140 3.49 -14.48 15.92
N ALA A 141 4.30 -13.43 15.78
CA ALA A 141 5.61 -13.34 16.42
C ALA A 141 5.80 -11.99 17.12
N GLY A 142 6.12 -12.07 18.40
CA GLY A 142 6.42 -10.93 19.25
C GLY A 142 7.82 -10.98 19.83
N LEU A 143 8.29 -9.84 20.33
CA LEU A 143 9.49 -9.74 21.17
C LEU A 143 9.22 -8.88 22.40
N VAL A 144 9.96 -9.15 23.46
CA VAL A 144 9.87 -8.41 24.73
C VAL A 144 11.27 -8.08 25.23
N ILE A 145 11.55 -6.80 25.44
CA ILE A 145 12.75 -6.33 26.13
C ILE A 145 12.50 -6.53 27.63
N VAL A 146 13.18 -7.50 28.23
CA VAL A 146 13.02 -7.88 29.64
C VAL A 146 14.12 -7.28 30.54
N LYS A 147 15.26 -6.91 29.96
CA LYS A 147 16.35 -6.16 30.62
C LYS A 147 16.89 -5.14 29.64
N SER A 148 17.18 -3.96 30.12
CA SER A 148 17.80 -2.88 29.34
C SER A 148 18.55 -1.96 30.30
N ASP A 149 19.82 -1.69 30.03
CA ASP A 149 20.65 -0.77 30.79
C ASP A 149 20.22 0.68 30.47
N PRO A 150 19.75 1.48 31.43
CA PRO A 150 19.34 2.86 31.15
C PRO A 150 20.49 3.76 30.66
N ALA A 151 21.75 3.40 30.93
CA ALA A 151 22.92 4.14 30.44
C ALA A 151 23.24 3.81 28.96
N ASN A 152 22.87 2.61 28.51
CA ASN A 152 23.00 2.18 27.12
C ASN A 152 21.81 1.29 26.75
N PRO A 153 20.60 1.87 26.57
CA PRO A 153 19.36 1.09 26.39
C PRO A 153 19.32 0.37 25.05
N ILE A 154 18.56 -0.74 25.03
CA ILE A 154 18.28 -1.49 23.80
C ILE A 154 17.49 -0.58 22.83
N ARG A 155 18.04 -0.42 21.62
CA ARG A 155 17.49 0.39 20.53
C ARG A 155 17.93 -0.14 19.18
N ASN A 156 17.46 0.48 18.09
CA ASN A 156 17.82 0.15 16.72
C ASN A 156 17.60 -1.34 16.38
N ILE A 157 16.53 -1.92 16.94
CA ILE A 157 16.17 -3.31 16.69
C ILE A 157 15.81 -3.46 15.20
N ARG A 158 16.36 -4.49 14.56
CA ARG A 158 16.09 -4.88 13.18
C ARG A 158 15.90 -6.38 13.12
N ILE A 159 14.87 -6.84 12.44
CA ILE A 159 14.57 -8.27 12.24
C ILE A 159 14.61 -8.53 10.74
N THR A 160 15.73 -9.02 10.23
CA THR A 160 15.94 -9.16 8.79
C THR A 160 15.55 -10.52 8.27
N LEU A 161 14.96 -10.53 7.07
CA LEU A 161 14.72 -11.74 6.29
C LEU A 161 16.02 -12.53 6.08
N PRO A 162 15.96 -13.87 5.92
CA PRO A 162 17.11 -14.67 5.54
C PRO A 162 17.53 -14.39 4.08
N GLY A 163 18.83 -14.51 3.81
CA GLY A 163 19.41 -14.31 2.48
C GLY A 163 19.79 -12.86 2.17
N GLY A 164 19.65 -12.48 0.92
CA GLY A 164 20.03 -11.17 0.40
C GLY A 164 19.60 -10.99 -1.05
N ILE A 165 20.26 -10.06 -1.75
CA ILE A 165 20.11 -9.85 -3.18
C ILE A 165 21.48 -9.88 -3.87
N CYS A 166 21.48 -10.03 -5.18
CA CYS A 166 22.65 -9.69 -5.99
C CYS A 166 22.62 -8.18 -6.31
N ALA A 167 23.74 -7.49 -6.23
CA ALA A 167 23.84 -6.04 -6.38
C ALA A 167 23.21 -5.48 -7.68
N ASN A 168 23.17 -6.30 -8.73
CA ASN A 168 22.58 -5.97 -10.03
C ASN A 168 21.07 -6.32 -10.15
N ASN A 169 20.45 -6.93 -9.12
CA ASN A 169 19.03 -7.33 -9.18
C ASN A 169 18.31 -7.22 -7.83
N PRO A 170 17.69 -6.08 -7.52
CA PRO A 170 16.95 -5.89 -6.28
C PRO A 170 15.59 -6.61 -6.25
N PHE A 171 15.14 -7.18 -7.37
CA PHE A 171 13.83 -7.82 -7.50
C PHE A 171 13.84 -9.33 -7.22
N ARG A 172 14.99 -9.89 -6.86
CA ARG A 172 15.13 -11.33 -6.61
C ARG A 172 15.90 -11.56 -5.31
N ARG A 173 15.23 -12.20 -4.35
CA ARG A 173 15.90 -12.73 -3.17
C ARG A 173 16.74 -13.96 -3.56
N VAL A 174 17.91 -14.05 -2.98
CA VAL A 174 18.81 -15.21 -3.07
C VAL A 174 19.29 -15.61 -1.68
N ASP A 175 19.58 -16.90 -1.49
CA ASP A 175 19.98 -17.43 -0.19
C ASP A 175 21.49 -17.30 0.07
N ALA A 176 22.30 -17.29 -1.00
CA ALA A 176 23.76 -17.28 -0.89
C ALA A 176 24.45 -16.66 -2.13
N ALA A 177 25.73 -16.31 -1.96
CA ALA A 177 26.56 -15.65 -2.97
C ALA A 177 26.71 -16.44 -4.29
N ASN A 178 26.70 -17.78 -4.23
CA ASN A 178 26.81 -18.63 -5.43
C ASN A 178 25.65 -18.48 -6.41
N GLN A 179 24.50 -17.89 -5.98
CA GLN A 179 23.34 -17.62 -6.82
C GLN A 179 23.44 -16.30 -7.59
N CYS A 180 24.54 -15.53 -7.42
CA CYS A 180 24.70 -14.20 -8.01
C CYS A 180 25.48 -14.16 -9.33
N ALA A 181 25.90 -15.30 -9.89
CA ALA A 181 26.57 -15.37 -11.19
C ALA A 181 27.71 -14.33 -11.37
N GLY A 182 28.54 -14.14 -10.33
CA GLY A 182 29.66 -13.21 -10.32
C GLY A 182 29.34 -11.77 -9.85
N ALA A 183 28.07 -11.39 -9.70
CA ALA A 183 27.71 -10.14 -9.05
C ALA A 183 27.91 -10.22 -7.53
N GLN A 184 28.16 -9.09 -6.87
CA GLN A 184 28.30 -9.04 -5.42
C GLN A 184 26.99 -9.47 -4.73
N PHE A 185 27.12 -10.37 -3.76
CA PHE A 185 26.03 -10.73 -2.85
C PHE A 185 25.93 -9.71 -1.71
N LEU A 186 24.74 -9.16 -1.51
CA LEU A 186 24.42 -8.20 -0.47
C LEU A 186 23.44 -8.85 0.52
N ALA A 187 23.99 -9.39 1.63
CA ALA A 187 23.17 -10.02 2.66
C ALA A 187 22.29 -8.99 3.38
N PHE A 188 21.02 -9.31 3.65
CA PHE A 188 20.09 -8.40 4.34
C PHE A 188 20.58 -8.01 5.73
N GLU A 189 21.16 -8.93 6.47
CA GLU A 189 21.70 -8.67 7.81
C GLU A 189 22.67 -7.47 7.84
N SER A 190 23.57 -7.36 6.85
CA SER A 190 24.60 -6.33 6.78
C SER A 190 24.22 -5.10 5.96
N HIS A 191 23.17 -5.20 5.12
CA HIS A 191 22.79 -4.14 4.18
C HIS A 191 21.33 -3.68 4.33
N SER A 192 20.65 -3.99 5.45
CA SER A 192 19.23 -3.66 5.66
C SER A 192 18.94 -2.14 5.71
N GLN A 193 19.94 -1.29 5.86
CA GLN A 193 19.79 0.16 5.78
C GLN A 193 19.69 0.65 4.32
N ASP A 194 20.41 -0.02 3.41
CA ASP A 194 20.45 0.32 1.98
C ASP A 194 19.36 -0.44 1.21
N ILE A 195 19.21 -1.74 1.53
CA ILE A 195 18.19 -2.63 0.96
C ILE A 195 16.97 -2.59 1.85
N VAL A 196 16.10 -1.61 1.63
CA VAL A 196 14.92 -1.38 2.47
C VAL A 196 13.78 -2.34 2.11
N PHE A 197 13.54 -2.57 0.82
CA PHE A 197 12.34 -3.26 0.35
C PHE A 197 12.57 -4.75 0.13
N ASN A 198 11.59 -5.55 0.54
CA ASN A 198 11.53 -6.97 0.24
C ASN A 198 11.49 -7.19 -1.28
N PRO A 199 12.41 -8.00 -1.85
CA PRO A 199 12.44 -8.30 -3.28
C PRO A 199 11.12 -8.86 -3.83
N ASP A 200 10.40 -9.70 -3.07
CA ASP A 200 9.12 -10.25 -3.49
C ASP A 200 8.05 -9.15 -3.62
N TYR A 201 8.05 -8.18 -2.69
CA TYR A 201 7.19 -7.00 -2.76
C TYR A 201 7.55 -6.13 -3.97
N LEU A 202 8.83 -5.85 -4.19
CA LEU A 202 9.29 -5.11 -5.37
C LEU A 202 8.89 -5.83 -6.67
N ASN A 203 9.06 -7.15 -6.72
CA ASN A 203 8.72 -7.94 -7.91
C ASN A 203 7.22 -7.92 -8.23
N PHE A 204 6.36 -7.91 -7.21
CA PHE A 204 4.92 -7.74 -7.37
C PHE A 204 4.57 -6.30 -7.82
N MET A 205 5.09 -5.29 -7.10
CA MET A 205 4.71 -3.89 -7.31
C MET A 205 5.21 -3.31 -8.65
N ARG A 206 6.32 -3.80 -9.21
CA ARG A 206 6.86 -3.31 -10.50
C ARG A 206 5.94 -3.55 -11.70
N GLU A 207 4.93 -4.41 -11.55
CA GLU A 207 3.92 -4.63 -12.60
C GLU A 207 2.95 -3.44 -12.73
N PHE A 208 2.92 -2.53 -11.76
CA PHE A 208 2.00 -1.40 -11.68
C PHE A 208 2.74 -0.07 -11.89
N PRO A 209 2.50 0.65 -12.99
CA PRO A 209 3.20 1.90 -13.30
C PRO A 209 2.76 3.09 -12.45
N THR A 210 1.71 2.95 -11.65
CA THR A 210 1.25 3.97 -10.70
C THR A 210 0.99 3.33 -9.34
N ILE A 211 1.53 3.95 -8.27
CA ILE A 211 1.40 3.47 -6.89
C ILE A 211 0.80 4.56 -6.03
N ARG A 212 -0.37 4.27 -5.43
CA ARG A 212 -1.01 5.18 -4.48
C ARG A 212 -0.60 4.83 -3.05
N PHE A 213 -0.08 5.82 -2.34
CA PHE A 213 0.50 5.68 -1.02
C PHE A 213 -0.48 5.98 0.13
N MET A 214 -1.76 6.17 -0.14
CA MET A 214 -2.74 6.57 0.87
C MET A 214 -2.70 5.69 2.12
N PRO A 215 -2.79 4.35 2.02
CA PRO A 215 -2.74 3.50 3.22
C PRO A 215 -1.35 3.53 3.88
N MET A 216 -0.27 3.40 3.09
CA MET A 216 1.10 3.37 3.60
C MET A 216 1.50 4.66 4.32
N SER A 217 0.97 5.81 3.91
CA SER A 217 1.21 7.11 4.56
C SER A 217 0.38 7.33 5.81
N GLY A 218 -0.57 6.44 6.13
CA GLY A 218 -1.44 6.56 7.29
C GLY A 218 -2.38 7.76 7.25
N ILE A 219 -2.94 8.07 6.06
CA ILE A 219 -3.64 9.35 5.85
C ILE A 219 -5.10 9.37 6.33
N THR A 220 -5.75 8.22 6.55
CA THR A 220 -7.20 8.13 6.75
C THR A 220 -7.73 8.78 8.04
N ARG A 221 -6.90 8.99 9.04
CA ARG A 221 -7.24 9.63 10.33
C ARG A 221 -6.11 10.49 10.83
N ASN A 222 -5.20 10.86 9.95
CA ASN A 222 -3.92 11.44 10.28
C ASN A 222 -4.05 12.77 11.04
N PRO A 223 -3.49 12.89 12.26
CA PRO A 223 -3.59 14.09 13.09
C PRO A 223 -2.53 15.15 12.76
N ILE A 224 -1.65 14.89 11.79
CA ILE A 224 -0.51 15.75 11.47
C ILE A 224 -0.96 17.11 10.99
N ARG A 225 -0.34 18.16 11.57
CA ARG A 225 -0.57 19.57 11.22
C ARG A 225 0.68 20.25 10.67
N SER A 226 1.86 19.91 11.19
CA SER A 226 3.12 20.57 10.84
C SER A 226 4.17 19.59 10.37
N TRP A 227 5.16 20.10 9.65
CA TRP A 227 6.27 19.29 9.12
C TRP A 227 7.05 18.54 10.21
N ALA A 228 7.18 19.12 11.40
CA ALA A 228 7.87 18.49 12.53
C ALA A 228 7.17 17.24 13.08
N GLN A 229 5.86 17.08 12.81
CA GLN A 229 5.07 15.94 13.27
C GLN A 229 5.06 14.75 12.29
N ARG A 230 5.68 14.90 11.11
CA ARG A 230 5.70 13.81 10.12
C ARG A 230 6.45 12.59 10.63
N PRO A 231 6.17 11.38 10.09
CA PRO A 231 7.02 10.22 10.36
C PRO A 231 8.47 10.45 9.93
N HIS A 232 9.42 9.96 10.73
CA HIS A 232 10.86 10.09 10.51
C HIS A 232 11.54 8.74 10.33
N LEU A 233 12.67 8.72 9.59
CA LEU A 233 13.45 7.51 9.34
C LEU A 233 13.97 6.86 10.64
N GLN A 234 14.23 7.68 11.67
CA GLN A 234 14.81 7.26 12.95
C GLN A 234 13.78 6.68 13.92
N GLU A 235 12.49 6.75 13.61
CA GLU A 235 11.47 6.15 14.47
C GLU A 235 11.69 4.64 14.62
N ALA A 236 11.40 4.12 15.81
CA ALA A 236 11.58 2.71 16.14
C ALA A 236 10.83 1.79 15.17
N THR A 237 9.60 2.17 14.84
CA THR A 237 8.75 1.50 13.86
C THR A 237 7.98 2.54 13.05
N TRP A 238 7.69 2.23 11.78
CA TRP A 238 6.78 3.01 10.92
C TRP A 238 5.35 2.48 11.03
N GLY A 239 5.18 1.33 11.67
CA GLY A 239 3.89 0.74 12.00
C GLY A 239 3.16 1.49 13.10
N GLY A 240 1.91 1.10 13.35
CA GLY A 240 1.11 1.68 14.40
C GLY A 240 -0.38 1.61 14.11
N ARG A 241 -1.12 2.46 14.81
CA ARG A 241 -2.56 2.52 14.65
C ARG A 241 -2.92 2.94 13.23
N GLU A 242 -3.78 2.14 12.62
CA GLU A 242 -4.23 2.34 11.24
C GLU A 242 -4.74 3.78 11.02
N GLY A 243 -4.23 4.43 9.97
CA GLY A 243 -4.65 5.75 9.56
C GLY A 243 -4.15 6.92 10.43
N GLU A 244 -3.33 6.67 11.46
CA GLU A 244 -2.77 7.73 12.31
C GLU A 244 -1.26 7.90 12.12
N ARG A 245 -0.57 6.85 11.72
CA ARG A 245 0.86 6.82 11.44
C ARG A 245 1.11 6.10 10.13
N GLY A 246 2.25 6.38 9.55
CA GLY A 246 2.64 5.76 8.30
C GLY A 246 4.14 5.84 8.06
N VAL A 247 4.52 5.36 6.89
CA VAL A 247 5.90 5.33 6.43
C VAL A 247 6.38 6.74 6.09
N PRO A 248 7.65 7.10 6.39
CA PRO A 248 8.23 8.39 6.01
C PRO A 248 8.15 8.65 4.50
N LEU A 249 7.96 9.92 4.12
CA LEU A 249 7.90 10.37 2.72
C LEU A 249 9.13 9.94 1.93
N GLU A 250 10.29 9.95 2.58
CA GLU A 250 11.59 9.54 2.04
C GLU A 250 11.56 8.09 1.51
N ILE A 251 10.90 7.21 2.22
CA ILE A 251 10.77 5.79 1.85
C ILE A 251 9.77 5.60 0.71
N MET A 252 8.66 6.35 0.71
CA MET A 252 7.68 6.31 -0.38
C MET A 252 8.29 6.80 -1.70
N VAL A 253 9.07 7.88 -1.69
CA VAL A 253 9.81 8.37 -2.87
C VAL A 253 10.88 7.37 -3.31
N LYS A 254 11.62 6.77 -2.36
CA LYS A 254 12.59 5.69 -2.65
C LYS A 254 11.91 4.49 -3.32
N LEU A 255 10.71 4.10 -2.87
CA LEU A 255 9.94 3.01 -3.48
C LEU A 255 9.54 3.34 -4.92
N ALA A 256 8.95 4.51 -5.16
CA ALA A 256 8.58 4.97 -6.49
C ALA A 256 9.78 4.98 -7.46
N ASN A 257 10.92 5.49 -7.01
CA ASN A 257 12.16 5.50 -7.76
C ASN A 257 12.68 4.08 -8.07
N THR A 258 12.65 3.18 -7.09
CA THR A 258 13.11 1.79 -7.24
C THR A 258 12.26 1.04 -8.26
N LEU A 259 10.95 1.25 -8.23
CA LEU A 259 9.99 0.60 -9.11
C LEU A 259 9.87 1.29 -10.48
N ASN A 260 10.42 2.50 -10.61
CA ASN A 260 10.22 3.34 -11.79
C ASN A 260 8.73 3.61 -12.08
N ALA A 261 7.95 3.87 -11.02
CA ALA A 261 6.50 4.06 -11.04
C ALA A 261 6.10 5.47 -10.61
N ASP A 262 5.03 6.00 -11.21
CA ASP A 262 4.46 7.31 -10.88
C ASP A 262 3.82 7.24 -9.46
N PRO A 263 4.28 8.00 -8.44
CA PRO A 263 3.68 8.01 -7.12
C PRO A 263 2.42 8.85 -7.05
N TRP A 264 1.45 8.41 -6.23
CA TRP A 264 0.27 9.17 -5.87
C TRP A 264 0.28 9.44 -4.36
N PHE A 265 0.50 10.70 -3.99
CA PHE A 265 0.57 11.16 -2.61
C PHE A 265 -0.74 11.78 -2.16
N ASN A 266 -1.13 11.49 -0.90
CA ASN A 266 -2.23 12.12 -0.23
C ASN A 266 -1.70 13.06 0.86
N MET A 267 -2.21 14.29 0.92
CA MET A 267 -1.82 15.25 1.94
C MET A 267 -2.72 15.12 3.18
N PRO A 268 -2.17 15.22 4.42
CA PRO A 268 -2.97 15.19 5.64
C PRO A 268 -3.99 16.33 5.65
N HIS A 269 -5.22 16.03 6.08
CA HIS A 269 -6.34 16.98 6.03
C HIS A 269 -6.11 18.26 6.84
N ALA A 270 -5.34 18.19 7.95
CA ALA A 270 -5.07 19.32 8.83
C ALA A 270 -3.69 19.94 8.61
N ALA A 271 -2.90 19.44 7.63
CA ALA A 271 -1.56 19.94 7.37
C ALA A 271 -1.55 21.43 6.95
N ASP A 272 -0.61 22.18 7.52
CA ASP A 272 -0.37 23.57 7.17
C ASP A 272 0.35 23.74 5.81
N ASP A 273 0.45 24.96 5.34
CA ASP A 273 1.06 25.26 4.04
C ASP A 273 2.58 24.98 4.03
N ASP A 274 3.26 25.07 5.18
CA ASP A 274 4.67 24.71 5.29
C ASP A 274 4.88 23.21 5.09
N TYR A 275 4.02 22.37 5.69
CA TYR A 275 4.04 20.93 5.46
C TYR A 275 3.85 20.61 3.97
N ILE A 276 2.84 21.22 3.33
CA ILE A 276 2.52 21.00 1.91
C ILE A 276 3.70 21.41 1.03
N ARG A 277 4.29 22.59 1.28
CA ARG A 277 5.42 23.11 0.51
C ARG A 277 6.67 22.25 0.65
N ARG A 278 7.00 21.83 1.87
CA ARG A 278 8.17 20.96 2.12
C ARG A 278 7.99 19.58 1.54
N SER A 279 6.77 19.03 1.56
CA SER A 279 6.47 17.76 0.90
C SER A 279 6.68 17.88 -0.60
N ALA A 280 6.17 18.95 -1.23
CA ALA A 280 6.35 19.21 -2.65
C ALA A 280 7.84 19.38 -3.01
N GLN A 281 8.59 20.13 -2.18
CA GLN A 281 10.03 20.35 -2.40
C GLN A 281 10.81 19.05 -2.33
N TYR A 282 10.54 18.23 -1.30
CA TYR A 282 11.21 16.93 -1.16
C TYR A 282 10.94 16.03 -2.38
N VAL A 283 9.69 15.94 -2.82
CA VAL A 283 9.32 15.12 -3.99
C VAL A 283 9.98 15.65 -5.27
N LYS A 284 9.97 16.97 -5.48
CA LYS A 284 10.65 17.57 -6.65
C LYS A 284 12.13 17.22 -6.70
N ASP A 285 12.82 17.34 -5.56
CA ASP A 285 14.28 17.17 -5.49
C ASP A 285 14.73 15.70 -5.57
N HIS A 286 13.89 14.76 -5.12
CA HIS A 286 14.30 13.37 -4.95
C HIS A 286 13.58 12.38 -5.88
N LEU A 287 12.44 12.74 -6.45
CA LEU A 287 11.75 11.88 -7.42
C LEU A 287 12.43 11.96 -8.78
N ARG A 288 12.71 10.81 -9.40
CA ARG A 288 13.33 10.75 -10.74
C ARG A 288 12.65 11.71 -11.74
N PRO A 289 13.39 12.44 -12.57
CA PRO A 289 12.84 13.54 -13.40
C PRO A 289 11.77 13.12 -14.41
N HIS A 290 11.75 11.86 -14.85
CA HIS A 290 10.77 11.35 -15.81
C HIS A 290 9.48 10.83 -15.16
N LEU A 291 9.45 10.69 -13.82
CA LEU A 291 8.27 10.27 -13.07
C LEU A 291 7.36 11.45 -12.77
N ARG A 292 6.05 11.17 -12.74
CA ARG A 292 5.01 12.16 -12.45
C ARG A 292 4.40 11.89 -11.10
N ALA A 293 4.19 12.91 -10.30
CA ALA A 293 3.53 12.81 -9.00
C ALA A 293 2.04 13.17 -9.12
N TYR A 294 1.16 12.26 -8.70
CA TYR A 294 -0.24 12.54 -8.46
C TYR A 294 -0.38 13.13 -7.06
N ILE A 295 -1.12 14.23 -6.94
CA ILE A 295 -1.33 14.95 -5.68
C ILE A 295 -2.81 15.04 -5.39
N GLU A 296 -3.21 14.55 -4.22
CA GLU A 296 -4.57 14.56 -3.72
C GLU A 296 -4.60 15.18 -2.30
N TYR A 297 -5.51 16.10 -2.08
CA TYR A 297 -5.90 16.56 -0.75
C TYR A 297 -7.27 15.98 -0.42
N THR A 298 -7.41 15.14 0.40
CA THR A 298 -6.83 14.24 1.37
C THR A 298 -7.30 12.83 0.96
N ASN A 299 -7.88 12.02 1.82
CA ASN A 299 -8.59 10.79 1.44
C ASN A 299 -10.07 10.95 1.77
N GLU A 300 -10.96 10.67 0.80
CA GLU A 300 -12.42 10.55 1.02
C GLU A 300 -13.04 11.60 1.96
N ALA A 301 -12.79 12.88 1.69
CA ALA A 301 -13.35 13.98 2.49
C ALA A 301 -14.89 14.02 2.53
N TRP A 302 -15.56 13.25 1.69
CA TRP A 302 -17.00 13.04 1.64
C TRP A 302 -17.48 11.93 2.61
N ASN A 303 -16.60 11.04 3.07
CA ASN A 303 -16.96 9.84 3.82
C ASN A 303 -16.94 10.10 5.34
N SER A 304 -18.13 10.15 5.96
CA SER A 304 -18.31 10.46 7.38
C SER A 304 -17.66 9.46 8.37
N VAL A 305 -17.22 8.30 7.89
CA VAL A 305 -16.48 7.31 8.67
C VAL A 305 -15.11 7.85 9.08
N PHE A 306 -14.52 8.76 8.29
CA PHE A 306 -13.19 9.30 8.52
C PHE A 306 -13.20 10.67 9.19
N SER A 307 -12.14 10.96 9.97
CA SER A 307 -12.00 12.25 10.67
C SER A 307 -11.88 13.43 9.73
N GLN A 308 -11.31 13.25 8.54
CA GLN A 308 -11.18 14.30 7.53
C GLN A 308 -12.53 14.83 7.03
N ALA A 309 -13.55 13.99 6.93
CA ALA A 309 -14.89 14.46 6.55
C ALA A 309 -15.46 15.41 7.62
N LYS A 310 -15.33 15.05 8.90
CA LYS A 310 -15.73 15.93 10.02
C LYS A 310 -14.94 17.23 10.03
N TYR A 311 -13.62 17.15 9.78
CA TYR A 311 -12.76 18.33 9.72
C TYR A 311 -13.18 19.29 8.61
N VAL A 312 -13.37 18.84 7.38
CA VAL A 312 -13.78 19.72 6.28
C VAL A 312 -15.18 20.31 6.49
N GLN A 313 -16.11 19.57 7.11
CA GLN A 313 -17.44 20.09 7.49
C GLN A 313 -17.32 21.22 8.51
N GLN A 314 -16.54 21.04 9.57
CA GLN A 314 -16.29 22.07 10.59
C GLN A 314 -15.66 23.32 9.99
N MET A 315 -14.66 23.16 9.13
CA MET A 315 -14.00 24.27 8.46
C MET A 315 -14.91 24.99 7.48
N GLY A 316 -15.72 24.26 6.70
CA GLY A 316 -16.69 24.84 5.77
C GLY A 316 -17.79 25.66 6.48
N LEU A 317 -18.31 25.17 7.61
CA LEU A 317 -19.27 25.89 8.43
C LEU A 317 -18.63 27.13 9.08
N ARG A 318 -17.40 27.01 9.59
CA ARG A 318 -16.65 28.15 10.16
C ARG A 318 -16.45 29.27 9.16
N GLU A 319 -16.16 28.93 7.92
CA GLU A 319 -16.00 29.88 6.81
C GLU A 319 -17.34 30.30 6.17
N ARG A 320 -18.47 29.79 6.66
CA ARG A 320 -19.83 30.09 6.16
C ARG A 320 -20.00 29.78 4.66
N LEU A 321 -19.38 28.70 4.18
CA LEU A 321 -19.43 28.33 2.77
C LEU A 321 -20.80 27.76 2.34
N ASP A 322 -21.52 27.14 3.27
CA ASP A 322 -22.90 26.66 3.11
C ASP A 322 -23.55 26.51 4.49
N SER A 323 -24.89 26.50 4.56
CA SER A 323 -25.62 26.18 5.79
C SER A 323 -25.73 24.68 6.06
N ASP A 324 -25.69 23.85 5.01
CA ASP A 324 -25.63 22.40 5.12
C ASP A 324 -24.20 21.93 5.39
N PRO A 325 -23.95 21.17 6.48
CA PRO A 325 -22.59 20.75 6.86
C PRO A 325 -21.86 19.93 5.79
N ILE A 326 -22.57 19.05 5.07
CA ILE A 326 -21.98 18.21 4.03
C ILE A 326 -21.57 19.07 2.85
N ARG A 327 -22.45 19.96 2.38
CA ARG A 327 -22.15 20.88 1.28
C ARG A 327 -21.04 21.87 1.66
N ALA A 328 -21.07 22.40 2.89
CA ALA A 328 -20.02 23.26 3.41
C ALA A 328 -18.67 22.54 3.40
N GLY A 329 -18.64 21.28 3.84
CA GLY A 329 -17.45 20.44 3.83
C GLY A 329 -16.90 20.18 2.42
N LEU A 330 -17.77 19.86 1.45
CA LEU A 330 -17.35 19.63 0.07
C LEU A 330 -16.82 20.91 -0.59
N LYS A 331 -17.42 22.08 -0.28
CA LYS A 331 -16.91 23.38 -0.75
C LYS A 331 -15.54 23.70 -0.12
N TYR A 332 -15.36 23.46 1.19
CA TYR A 332 -14.07 23.65 1.83
C TYR A 332 -13.01 22.69 1.26
N TYR A 333 -13.37 21.43 1.01
CA TYR A 333 -12.51 20.45 0.37
C TYR A 333 -12.00 20.96 -0.99
N ALA A 334 -12.92 21.49 -1.83
CA ALA A 334 -12.55 22.06 -3.13
C ALA A 334 -11.60 23.27 -2.98
N LYS A 335 -11.92 24.20 -2.04
CA LYS A 335 -11.06 25.36 -1.74
C LYS A 335 -9.67 24.92 -1.32
N ARG A 336 -9.57 24.04 -0.31
CA ARG A 336 -8.27 23.59 0.22
C ARG A 336 -7.47 22.78 -0.80
N SER A 337 -8.14 21.97 -1.62
CA SER A 337 -7.49 21.28 -2.73
C SER A 337 -6.85 22.27 -3.72
N LYS A 338 -7.56 23.36 -4.07
CA LYS A 338 -7.01 24.42 -4.93
C LYS A 338 -5.76 25.07 -4.33
N ASP A 339 -5.77 25.35 -3.01
CA ASP A 339 -4.61 25.90 -2.30
C ASP A 339 -3.41 24.92 -2.33
N VAL A 340 -3.65 23.64 -2.06
CA VAL A 340 -2.63 22.59 -2.14
C VAL A 340 -2.04 22.50 -3.54
N PHE A 341 -2.88 22.48 -4.58
CA PHE A 341 -2.44 22.44 -5.98
C PHE A 341 -1.62 23.67 -6.35
N HIS A 342 -2.01 24.83 -5.85
CA HIS A 342 -1.26 26.08 -6.09
C HIS A 342 0.15 26.01 -5.48
N ILE A 343 0.28 25.56 -4.21
CA ILE A 343 1.58 25.40 -3.54
C ILE A 343 2.48 24.43 -4.32
N TRP A 344 1.96 23.28 -4.73
CA TRP A 344 2.70 22.29 -5.50
C TRP A 344 3.12 22.86 -6.87
N ASN A 345 2.23 23.57 -7.57
CA ASN A 345 2.53 24.23 -8.83
C ASN A 345 3.65 25.28 -8.68
N GLN A 346 3.64 26.05 -7.59
CA GLN A 346 4.72 27.02 -7.31
C GLN A 346 6.07 26.33 -7.10
N VAL A 347 6.09 25.25 -6.32
CA VAL A 347 7.33 24.50 -6.07
C VAL A 347 7.86 23.84 -7.35
N PHE A 348 7.00 23.21 -8.14
CA PHE A 348 7.40 22.51 -9.36
C PHE A 348 7.67 23.47 -10.54
N ASP A 349 7.12 24.67 -10.52
CA ASP A 349 7.32 25.73 -11.50
C ASP A 349 7.59 25.24 -12.94
N ASN A 350 8.85 25.19 -13.37
CA ASN A 350 9.26 24.76 -14.71
C ASN A 350 8.97 23.26 -14.99
N ASP A 351 8.75 22.46 -13.95
CA ASP A 351 8.49 21.01 -14.02
C ASP A 351 7.00 20.64 -13.88
N ARG A 352 6.08 21.57 -14.12
CA ARG A 352 4.62 21.34 -13.92
C ARG A 352 4.07 20.15 -14.66
N ARG A 353 4.66 19.72 -15.76
CA ARG A 353 4.24 18.51 -16.50
C ARG A 353 4.42 17.22 -15.67
N ARG A 354 5.20 17.27 -14.59
CA ARG A 354 5.38 16.17 -13.65
C ARG A 354 4.31 16.12 -12.56
N LEU A 355 3.39 17.08 -12.51
CA LEU A 355 2.30 17.12 -11.55
C LEU A 355 0.98 16.71 -12.20
N LEU A 356 0.24 15.87 -11.49
CA LEU A 356 -1.11 15.47 -11.80
C LEU A 356 -2.00 15.74 -10.58
N ARG A 357 -2.88 16.73 -10.69
CA ARG A 357 -3.70 17.24 -9.58
C ARG A 357 -5.02 16.51 -9.56
N VAL A 358 -5.34 15.88 -8.44
CA VAL A 358 -6.46 14.96 -8.32
C VAL A 358 -7.44 15.42 -7.25
N LEU A 359 -8.71 15.53 -7.63
CA LEU A 359 -9.83 15.66 -6.71
C LEU A 359 -10.50 14.31 -6.51
N GLY A 360 -10.83 13.95 -5.28
CA GLY A 360 -11.59 12.75 -4.96
C GLY A 360 -13.09 13.07 -4.75
N GLY A 361 -13.96 12.13 -5.14
CA GLY A 361 -15.38 12.23 -4.93
C GLY A 361 -16.05 10.90 -4.65
N TRP A 362 -17.32 10.96 -4.25
CA TRP A 362 -18.10 9.78 -3.90
C TRP A 362 -18.68 9.09 -5.13
N SER A 363 -18.18 7.91 -5.46
CA SER A 363 -18.64 7.10 -6.59
C SER A 363 -20.17 6.87 -6.55
N GLY A 364 -20.71 6.55 -5.38
CA GLY A 364 -22.13 6.29 -5.20
C GLY A 364 -23.06 7.51 -5.33
N ASN A 365 -22.54 8.73 -5.42
CA ASN A 365 -23.35 9.93 -5.56
C ASN A 365 -22.76 10.89 -6.61
N PRO A 366 -23.07 10.72 -7.89
CA PRO A 366 -22.54 11.57 -8.95
C PRO A 366 -22.87 13.06 -8.82
N SER A 367 -23.93 13.43 -8.07
CA SER A 367 -24.33 14.84 -7.90
C SER A 367 -23.30 15.67 -7.12
N VAL A 368 -22.40 15.04 -6.34
CA VAL A 368 -21.33 15.75 -5.63
C VAL A 368 -20.22 16.21 -6.58
N THR A 369 -20.07 15.57 -7.74
CA THR A 369 -19.01 15.89 -8.72
C THR A 369 -19.10 17.33 -9.22
N PRO A 370 -20.23 17.83 -9.79
CA PRO A 370 -20.33 19.21 -10.21
C PRO A 370 -20.29 20.20 -9.03
N LEU A 371 -20.76 19.81 -7.84
CA LEU A 371 -20.67 20.66 -6.64
C LEU A 371 -19.20 20.93 -6.28
N ILE A 372 -18.36 19.90 -6.25
CA ILE A 372 -16.94 20.03 -5.94
C ILE A 372 -16.25 20.85 -7.04
N LEU A 373 -16.41 20.46 -8.31
CA LEU A 373 -15.70 21.08 -9.42
C LEU A 373 -16.03 22.57 -9.59
N LYS A 374 -17.29 22.97 -9.44
CA LYS A 374 -17.73 24.38 -9.54
C LYS A 374 -17.23 25.23 -8.36
N SER A 375 -17.05 24.62 -7.18
CA SER A 375 -16.67 25.37 -5.99
C SER A 375 -15.27 25.99 -6.20
N PHE A 376 -15.20 27.31 -6.06
CA PHE A 376 -13.98 28.10 -6.27
C PHE A 376 -13.32 27.89 -7.64
N ASN A 377 -14.05 27.40 -8.64
CA ASN A 377 -13.54 27.03 -9.97
C ASN A 377 -12.32 26.10 -9.89
N VAL A 378 -12.36 25.11 -8.95
CA VAL A 378 -11.21 24.24 -8.75
C VAL A 378 -10.93 23.36 -9.96
N TYR A 379 -11.93 23.11 -10.84
CA TYR A 379 -11.77 22.39 -12.10
C TYR A 379 -10.65 22.95 -13.00
N GLU A 380 -10.42 24.28 -12.98
CA GLU A 380 -9.37 24.95 -13.79
C GLU A 380 -7.95 24.49 -13.39
N THR A 381 -7.79 23.99 -12.17
CA THR A 381 -6.51 23.52 -11.63
C THR A 381 -6.45 22.02 -11.43
N THR A 382 -7.42 21.26 -11.95
CA THR A 382 -7.60 19.82 -11.73
C THR A 382 -7.34 19.05 -13.03
N ASP A 383 -6.47 18.05 -12.97
CA ASP A 383 -6.22 17.15 -14.11
C ASP A 383 -7.18 15.98 -14.13
N TYR A 384 -7.47 15.43 -12.93
CA TYR A 384 -8.32 14.26 -12.76
C TYR A 384 -9.29 14.40 -11.61
N PHE A 385 -10.48 13.85 -11.82
CA PHE A 385 -11.43 13.56 -10.75
C PHE A 385 -11.43 12.06 -10.50
N ALA A 386 -11.21 11.68 -9.26
CA ALA A 386 -11.04 10.29 -8.86
C ALA A 386 -12.26 9.79 -8.08
N ILE A 387 -12.69 8.57 -8.36
CA ILE A 387 -13.79 7.89 -7.68
C ILE A 387 -13.37 6.48 -7.27
N ALA A 388 -14.17 5.81 -6.44
CA ALA A 388 -13.92 4.43 -6.01
C ALA A 388 -15.05 3.51 -6.51
N PRO A 389 -14.96 2.95 -7.74
CA PRO A 389 -15.99 2.09 -8.30
C PRO A 389 -15.94 0.69 -7.68
N TYR A 390 -16.46 0.55 -6.47
CA TYR A 390 -16.67 -0.72 -5.82
C TYR A 390 -18.00 -1.34 -6.22
N PHE A 391 -18.02 -2.66 -6.36
CA PHE A 391 -19.26 -3.44 -6.41
C PHE A 391 -19.38 -4.30 -5.15
N TYR A 392 -20.61 -4.49 -4.68
CA TYR A 392 -20.88 -5.30 -3.49
C TYR A 392 -22.32 -5.84 -3.48
N ALA A 393 -22.72 -6.54 -2.42
CA ALA A 393 -24.06 -7.01 -2.19
C ALA A 393 -24.66 -6.35 -0.94
N PRO A 394 -26.00 -6.17 -0.88
CA PRO A 394 -26.67 -5.59 0.28
C PRO A 394 -26.43 -6.42 1.56
N GLN A 395 -26.21 -5.74 2.67
CA GLN A 395 -25.85 -6.34 3.97
C GLN A 395 -26.85 -7.39 4.46
N ASP A 396 -28.15 -7.12 4.32
CA ASP A 396 -29.22 -8.04 4.70
C ASP A 396 -29.29 -9.28 3.82
N GLN A 397 -28.94 -9.17 2.54
CA GLN A 397 -28.90 -10.29 1.61
C GLN A 397 -27.69 -11.18 1.90
N LEU A 398 -26.52 -10.60 2.19
CA LEU A 398 -25.31 -11.36 2.55
C LEU A 398 -25.54 -12.32 3.73
N MET A 399 -26.35 -11.93 4.72
CA MET A 399 -26.69 -12.80 5.84
C MET A 399 -27.58 -13.99 5.45
N ARG A 400 -28.26 -13.93 4.30
CA ARG A 400 -29.09 -15.01 3.78
C ARG A 400 -28.36 -15.95 2.83
N ALA A 401 -27.14 -15.59 2.40
CA ALA A 401 -26.33 -16.42 1.51
C ALA A 401 -26.04 -17.79 2.16
N ARG A 402 -26.21 -18.86 1.41
CA ARG A 402 -25.94 -20.24 1.82
C ARG A 402 -24.79 -20.88 1.05
N SER A 403 -24.45 -20.28 -0.07
CA SER A 403 -23.43 -20.77 -1.01
C SER A 403 -22.63 -19.60 -1.61
N VAL A 404 -21.52 -19.92 -2.25
CA VAL A 404 -20.75 -18.96 -3.06
C VAL A 404 -21.56 -18.51 -4.27
N ASP A 405 -22.44 -19.36 -4.82
CA ASP A 405 -23.32 -19.01 -5.93
C ASP A 405 -24.28 -17.90 -5.54
N ASP A 406 -24.88 -17.97 -4.35
CA ASP A 406 -25.74 -16.88 -3.85
C ASP A 406 -25.00 -15.54 -3.78
N VAL A 407 -23.71 -15.54 -3.40
CA VAL A 407 -22.91 -14.31 -3.37
C VAL A 407 -22.73 -13.73 -4.77
N PHE A 408 -22.47 -14.58 -5.78
CA PHE A 408 -22.35 -14.11 -7.17
C PHE A 408 -23.69 -13.66 -7.74
N ASP A 409 -24.78 -14.34 -7.46
CA ASP A 409 -26.13 -13.91 -7.86
C ASP A 409 -26.44 -12.52 -7.29
N MET A 410 -26.07 -12.27 -6.04
CA MET A 410 -26.26 -10.96 -5.41
C MET A 410 -25.48 -9.85 -6.08
N ILE A 411 -24.19 -10.03 -6.41
CA ILE A 411 -23.39 -8.95 -7.03
C ILE A 411 -23.83 -8.62 -8.45
N TYR A 412 -24.61 -9.50 -9.10
CA TYR A 412 -25.20 -9.29 -10.42
C TYR A 412 -26.69 -8.96 -10.38
N ALA A 413 -27.32 -9.05 -9.21
CA ALA A 413 -28.73 -8.68 -9.04
C ALA A 413 -28.97 -7.18 -9.30
N ASN A 414 -30.24 -6.83 -9.57
CA ASN A 414 -30.60 -5.43 -9.83
C ASN A 414 -30.72 -4.62 -8.53
N HIS A 415 -29.61 -4.16 -8.01
CA HIS A 415 -29.52 -3.25 -6.87
C HIS A 415 -28.45 -2.18 -7.09
N TYR A 416 -28.44 -1.14 -6.24
CA TYR A 416 -27.67 0.09 -6.46
C TYR A 416 -26.15 -0.11 -6.61
N TYR A 417 -25.57 -1.15 -5.99
CA TYR A 417 -24.13 -1.38 -5.99
C TYR A 417 -23.72 -2.68 -6.71
N SER A 418 -24.60 -3.24 -7.54
CA SER A 418 -24.23 -4.37 -8.40
C SER A 418 -23.16 -3.94 -9.41
N VAL A 419 -22.48 -4.92 -10.02
CA VAL A 419 -21.50 -4.66 -11.09
C VAL A 419 -22.11 -3.76 -12.17
N GLN A 420 -23.30 -4.10 -12.67
CA GLN A 420 -23.98 -3.36 -13.74
C GLN A 420 -24.37 -1.93 -13.32
N GLN A 421 -24.85 -1.75 -12.11
CA GLN A 421 -25.23 -0.43 -11.63
C GLN A 421 -24.00 0.45 -11.37
N THR A 422 -22.91 -0.13 -10.85
CA THR A 422 -21.63 0.58 -10.74
C THR A 422 -21.19 1.13 -12.10
N LEU A 423 -21.28 0.32 -13.17
CA LEU A 423 -20.96 0.78 -14.53
C LEU A 423 -21.88 1.89 -15.05
N ARG A 424 -23.17 1.86 -14.71
CA ARG A 424 -24.10 2.96 -15.07
C ARG A 424 -23.74 4.27 -14.36
N ILE A 425 -23.36 4.19 -13.09
CA ILE A 425 -22.93 5.34 -12.29
C ILE A 425 -21.66 5.98 -12.86
N LEU A 426 -20.71 5.18 -13.35
CA LEU A 426 -19.50 5.70 -14.03
C LEU A 426 -19.84 6.62 -15.20
N ASN A 427 -20.81 6.24 -16.03
CA ASN A 427 -21.24 7.07 -17.15
C ASN A 427 -21.89 8.40 -16.71
N GLN A 428 -22.52 8.45 -15.52
CA GLN A 428 -23.05 9.69 -14.97
C GLN A 428 -21.92 10.63 -14.53
N HIS A 429 -20.90 10.12 -13.86
CA HIS A 429 -19.70 10.90 -13.52
C HIS A 429 -19.04 11.45 -14.78
N GLN A 430 -18.82 10.61 -15.79
CA GLN A 430 -18.15 11.00 -17.03
C GLN A 430 -18.84 12.17 -17.72
N ARG A 431 -20.18 12.19 -17.80
CA ARG A 431 -20.95 13.31 -18.39
C ARG A 431 -20.67 14.63 -17.68
N PHE A 432 -20.57 14.63 -16.35
CA PHE A 432 -20.19 15.85 -15.62
C PHE A 432 -18.74 16.25 -15.91
N LEU A 433 -17.82 15.27 -15.91
CA LEU A 433 -16.39 15.54 -16.09
C LEU A 433 -16.08 16.10 -17.48
N GLU A 434 -16.75 15.61 -18.51
CA GLU A 434 -16.64 16.14 -19.88
C GLU A 434 -17.01 17.63 -19.96
N THR A 435 -18.01 18.06 -19.21
CA THR A 435 -18.44 19.48 -19.14
C THR A 435 -17.33 20.40 -18.62
N TYR A 436 -16.44 19.88 -17.77
CA TYR A 436 -15.35 20.65 -17.16
C TYR A 436 -13.98 20.36 -17.76
N GLY A 437 -13.88 19.46 -18.75
CA GLY A 437 -12.60 19.07 -19.34
C GLY A 437 -11.69 18.30 -18.39
N VAL A 438 -12.22 17.66 -17.33
CA VAL A 438 -11.47 16.91 -16.31
C VAL A 438 -11.54 15.43 -16.61
N GLY A 439 -10.39 14.72 -16.53
CA GLY A 439 -10.30 13.29 -16.78
C GLY A 439 -10.82 12.45 -15.59
N MET A 440 -11.36 11.25 -15.86
CA MET A 440 -11.80 10.32 -14.82
C MET A 440 -10.70 9.31 -14.49
N VAL A 441 -10.41 9.11 -13.20
CA VAL A 441 -9.55 8.04 -12.68
C VAL A 441 -10.23 7.35 -11.51
N ALA A 442 -9.78 6.15 -11.12
CA ALA A 442 -10.21 5.50 -9.89
C ALA A 442 -9.05 5.53 -8.89
N TYR A 443 -9.27 6.13 -7.70
CA TYR A 443 -8.28 6.10 -6.61
C TYR A 443 -8.27 4.75 -5.89
N GLU A 444 -9.39 4.04 -5.90
CA GLU A 444 -9.63 2.69 -5.39
C GLU A 444 -10.68 2.01 -6.23
N GLY A 445 -10.85 0.70 -6.07
CA GLY A 445 -11.96 -0.02 -6.69
C GLY A 445 -11.77 -1.53 -6.66
N GLY A 446 -12.84 -2.23 -6.98
CA GLY A 446 -12.93 -3.68 -6.99
C GLY A 446 -14.16 -4.20 -6.26
N GLN A 447 -14.05 -5.36 -5.63
CA GLN A 447 -15.09 -5.92 -4.79
C GLN A 447 -15.08 -5.30 -3.39
N HIS A 448 -16.28 -5.11 -2.80
CA HIS A 448 -16.47 -4.70 -1.42
C HIS A 448 -17.45 -5.66 -0.71
N LEU A 449 -17.14 -6.95 -0.77
CA LEU A 449 -17.90 -8.00 -0.11
C LEU A 449 -17.54 -8.04 1.39
N VAL A 450 -18.23 -7.24 2.17
CA VAL A 450 -18.03 -7.07 3.62
C VAL A 450 -19.38 -7.11 4.33
N HIS A 451 -19.43 -7.76 5.50
CA HIS A 451 -20.56 -7.66 6.40
C HIS A 451 -20.13 -6.98 7.72
N TYR A 452 -20.67 -5.78 7.98
CA TYR A 452 -20.22 -4.92 9.08
C TYR A 452 -20.56 -5.44 10.50
N GLY A 453 -21.50 -6.40 10.62
CA GLY A 453 -21.90 -6.98 11.90
C GLY A 453 -21.03 -8.15 12.38
N THR A 454 -20.07 -8.62 11.58
CA THR A 454 -19.22 -9.77 11.92
C THR A 454 -17.96 -9.34 12.66
N LYS A 455 -17.46 -10.23 13.54
CA LYS A 455 -16.25 -10.00 14.36
C LYS A 455 -15.18 -11.09 14.16
N SER A 456 -15.42 -12.05 13.28
CA SER A 456 -14.50 -13.17 13.03
C SER A 456 -14.58 -13.66 11.60
N LYS A 457 -13.45 -14.11 11.03
CA LYS A 457 -13.38 -14.81 9.73
C LYS A 457 -14.28 -16.06 9.66
N LYS A 458 -14.53 -16.71 10.80
CA LYS A 458 -15.35 -17.93 10.92
C LYS A 458 -16.84 -17.64 11.08
N GLN A 459 -17.22 -16.40 11.32
CA GLN A 459 -18.63 -16.00 11.49
C GLN A 459 -19.29 -15.80 10.12
N HIS A 460 -20.48 -16.42 9.93
CA HIS A 460 -21.29 -16.21 8.72
C HIS A 460 -21.60 -14.70 8.50
N PRO A 461 -21.51 -14.15 7.29
CA PRO A 461 -21.27 -14.82 6.00
C PRO A 461 -19.77 -14.86 5.59
N ASN A 462 -18.81 -14.44 6.41
CA ASN A 462 -17.42 -14.28 6.04
C ASN A 462 -16.77 -15.51 5.36
N PRO A 463 -17.01 -16.77 5.78
CA PRO A 463 -16.46 -17.91 5.05
C PRO A 463 -16.87 -17.94 3.57
N LEU A 464 -18.13 -17.59 3.26
CA LEU A 464 -18.62 -17.52 1.88
C LEU A 464 -18.01 -16.34 1.11
N LEU A 465 -17.84 -15.18 1.76
CA LEU A 465 -17.24 -14.00 1.15
C LEU A 465 -15.76 -14.23 0.83
N ILE A 466 -15.03 -14.91 1.72
CA ILE A 466 -13.63 -15.31 1.48
C ILE A 466 -13.55 -16.32 0.33
N ALA A 467 -14.42 -17.34 0.33
CA ALA A 467 -14.48 -18.32 -0.75
C ALA A 467 -14.82 -17.67 -2.12
N ALA A 468 -15.76 -16.71 -2.15
CA ALA A 468 -16.09 -15.95 -3.35
C ALA A 468 -14.89 -15.15 -3.90
N ASN A 469 -14.01 -14.64 -3.03
CA ASN A 469 -12.79 -13.96 -3.47
C ASN A 469 -11.76 -14.89 -4.13
N ARG A 470 -11.82 -16.19 -3.86
CA ARG A 470 -10.97 -17.24 -4.45
C ARG A 470 -11.59 -17.89 -5.69
N ASP A 471 -12.87 -17.70 -5.89
CA ASP A 471 -13.62 -18.30 -7.01
C ASP A 471 -13.20 -17.66 -8.35
N PRO A 472 -13.03 -18.46 -9.44
CA PRO A 472 -12.69 -17.93 -10.76
C PRO A 472 -13.67 -16.88 -11.32
N ARG A 473 -14.93 -16.88 -10.89
CA ARG A 473 -15.93 -15.86 -11.28
C ARG A 473 -15.55 -14.46 -10.81
N MET A 474 -14.76 -14.34 -9.75
CA MET A 474 -14.24 -13.04 -9.30
C MET A 474 -13.31 -12.40 -10.34
N GLU A 475 -12.52 -13.20 -11.07
CA GLU A 475 -11.73 -12.70 -12.21
C GLU A 475 -12.63 -12.08 -13.29
N LYS A 476 -13.74 -12.75 -13.62
CA LYS A 476 -14.71 -12.23 -14.61
C LYS A 476 -15.33 -10.91 -14.16
N ALA A 477 -15.75 -10.81 -12.91
CA ALA A 477 -16.33 -9.59 -12.35
C ALA A 477 -15.35 -8.39 -12.40
N TYR A 478 -14.06 -8.64 -12.10
CA TYR A 478 -13.03 -7.61 -12.23
C TYR A 478 -12.78 -7.20 -13.68
N ILE A 479 -12.70 -8.17 -14.60
CA ILE A 479 -12.54 -7.87 -16.05
C ILE A 479 -13.72 -7.05 -16.56
N GLU A 480 -14.94 -7.36 -16.15
CA GLU A 480 -16.13 -6.59 -16.51
C GLU A 480 -16.07 -5.16 -15.97
N LEU A 481 -15.72 -4.99 -14.68
CA LEU A 481 -15.55 -3.68 -14.07
C LEU A 481 -14.48 -2.85 -14.81
N LEU A 482 -13.30 -3.41 -15.07
CA LEU A 482 -12.19 -2.71 -15.72
C LEU A 482 -12.52 -2.32 -17.17
N ASN A 483 -13.12 -3.23 -17.95
CA ASN A 483 -13.58 -2.93 -19.30
C ASN A 483 -14.64 -1.83 -19.29
N GLY A 484 -15.61 -1.92 -18.39
CA GLY A 484 -16.67 -0.92 -18.24
C GLY A 484 -16.12 0.45 -17.82
N PHE A 485 -15.17 0.48 -16.88
CA PHE A 485 -14.49 1.70 -16.47
C PHE A 485 -13.72 2.35 -17.63
N LYS A 486 -12.97 1.56 -18.40
CA LYS A 486 -12.26 2.03 -19.59
C LYS A 486 -13.23 2.55 -20.65
N LYS A 487 -14.33 1.82 -20.90
CA LYS A 487 -15.38 2.23 -21.86
C LYS A 487 -16.09 3.53 -21.45
N ALA A 488 -16.25 3.75 -20.14
CA ALA A 488 -16.81 4.99 -19.59
C ALA A 488 -15.82 6.18 -19.61
N GLY A 489 -14.63 6.06 -20.22
CA GLY A 489 -13.64 7.13 -20.32
C GLY A 489 -12.62 7.17 -19.17
N GLY A 490 -12.63 6.17 -18.27
CA GLY A 490 -11.62 6.04 -17.21
C GLY A 490 -10.21 5.85 -17.75
N ARG A 491 -9.25 6.59 -17.21
CA ARG A 491 -7.86 6.63 -17.71
C ARG A 491 -6.86 5.84 -16.87
N LEU A 492 -7.12 5.69 -15.58
CA LEU A 492 -6.29 4.97 -14.62
C LEU A 492 -7.20 4.35 -13.56
N PHE A 493 -7.04 3.06 -13.31
CA PHE A 493 -7.73 2.33 -12.25
C PHE A 493 -6.70 1.86 -11.21
N VAL A 494 -6.67 2.48 -10.03
CA VAL A 494 -5.77 2.07 -8.95
C VAL A 494 -6.50 1.03 -8.08
N ALA A 495 -6.10 -0.24 -8.20
CA ALA A 495 -6.75 -1.34 -7.49
C ALA A 495 -6.53 -1.25 -5.97
N PHE A 496 -7.53 -1.58 -5.19
CA PHE A 496 -7.43 -1.71 -3.75
C PHE A 496 -7.52 -3.20 -3.37
N SER A 497 -6.43 -3.85 -2.85
CA SER A 497 -5.13 -3.27 -2.59
C SER A 497 -4.02 -4.31 -2.88
N SER A 498 -2.77 -3.96 -2.58
CA SER A 498 -1.64 -4.89 -2.60
C SER A 498 -1.94 -6.16 -1.76
N PRO A 499 -1.13 -7.24 -1.83
CA PRO A 499 -1.45 -8.51 -1.16
C PRO A 499 -1.82 -8.33 0.31
N ARG A 500 -2.98 -8.86 0.70
CA ARG A 500 -3.50 -8.76 2.06
C ARG A 500 -4.33 -9.99 2.41
N ALA A 501 -4.01 -10.62 3.53
CA ALA A 501 -4.77 -11.79 4.02
C ALA A 501 -6.25 -11.41 4.29
N PRO A 502 -7.20 -12.32 4.02
CA PRO A 502 -8.60 -12.10 4.32
C PRO A 502 -8.83 -11.80 5.80
N ALA A 503 -9.67 -10.81 6.06
CA ALA A 503 -10.07 -10.42 7.42
C ALA A 503 -11.59 -10.38 7.55
N PHE A 504 -12.09 -10.34 8.79
CA PHE A 504 -13.54 -10.22 9.03
C PHE A 504 -14.11 -8.87 8.55
N PHE A 505 -13.27 -7.86 8.43
CA PHE A 505 -13.63 -6.53 7.94
C PHE A 505 -13.45 -6.35 6.43
N GLY A 506 -12.98 -7.39 5.70
CA GLY A 506 -12.88 -7.39 4.25
C GLY A 506 -11.74 -8.24 3.70
N SER A 507 -11.80 -8.50 2.38
CA SER A 507 -10.82 -9.32 1.64
C SER A 507 -10.36 -8.56 0.39
N TRP A 508 -9.85 -7.34 0.55
CA TRP A 508 -9.52 -6.46 -0.58
C TRP A 508 -8.22 -6.81 -1.30
N GLY A 509 -7.24 -7.41 -0.63
CA GLY A 509 -5.98 -7.78 -1.25
C GLY A 509 -6.19 -8.52 -2.58
N VAL A 510 -5.47 -8.10 -3.64
CA VAL A 510 -5.57 -8.75 -4.95
C VAL A 510 -4.92 -10.13 -4.95
N LYS A 511 -4.05 -10.39 -4.00
CA LYS A 511 -3.53 -11.67 -3.51
C LYS A 511 -3.77 -11.73 -2.00
N GLU A 512 -3.73 -12.89 -1.40
CA GLU A 512 -3.87 -13.04 0.05
C GLU A 512 -2.53 -12.84 0.78
N TYR A 513 -1.42 -13.15 0.12
CA TYR A 513 -0.05 -12.92 0.62
C TYR A 513 0.91 -12.73 -0.57
N ILE A 514 2.06 -12.16 -0.29
CA ILE A 514 2.95 -11.65 -1.35
C ILE A 514 3.43 -12.75 -2.31
N THR A 515 3.74 -13.92 -1.83
CA THR A 515 4.24 -15.06 -2.60
C THR A 515 3.14 -15.96 -3.18
N GLN A 516 1.84 -15.65 -2.94
CA GLN A 516 0.72 -16.45 -3.46
C GLN A 516 0.85 -16.63 -4.99
N PRO A 517 0.73 -17.86 -5.52
CA PRO A 517 0.76 -18.10 -6.97
C PRO A 517 -0.33 -17.33 -7.71
N ALA A 518 -0.01 -16.76 -8.87
CA ALA A 518 -0.97 -16.03 -9.69
C ALA A 518 -2.19 -16.88 -10.08
N ALA A 519 -2.01 -18.20 -10.26
CA ALA A 519 -3.07 -19.15 -10.57
C ALA A 519 -4.18 -19.18 -9.50
N GLU A 520 -3.84 -18.89 -8.25
CA GLU A 520 -4.75 -18.92 -7.09
C GLU A 520 -5.36 -17.54 -6.78
N ALA A 521 -4.99 -16.49 -7.51
CA ALA A 521 -5.36 -15.11 -7.24
C ALA A 521 -6.20 -14.51 -8.40
N PRO A 522 -7.52 -14.78 -8.47
CA PRO A 522 -8.35 -14.38 -9.59
C PRO A 522 -8.40 -12.86 -9.80
N LYS A 523 -8.44 -12.06 -8.74
CA LYS A 523 -8.38 -10.59 -8.84
C LYS A 523 -7.08 -10.12 -9.49
N TYR A 524 -5.94 -10.66 -9.04
CA TYR A 524 -4.63 -10.33 -9.60
C TYR A 524 -4.51 -10.74 -11.08
N ARG A 525 -5.02 -11.94 -11.46
CA ARG A 525 -5.06 -12.34 -12.88
C ARG A 525 -5.86 -11.38 -13.73
N ALA A 526 -7.01 -10.88 -13.22
CA ALA A 526 -7.81 -9.90 -13.94
C ALA A 526 -7.02 -8.60 -14.21
N LEU A 527 -6.34 -8.06 -13.18
CA LEU A 527 -5.55 -6.81 -13.31
C LEU A 527 -4.42 -6.95 -14.34
N ARG A 528 -3.75 -8.10 -14.41
CA ARG A 528 -2.65 -8.35 -15.36
C ARG A 528 -3.07 -8.37 -16.82
N ARG A 529 -4.38 -8.37 -17.13
CA ARG A 529 -4.89 -8.32 -18.50
C ARG A 529 -4.99 -6.89 -19.05
N PHE A 530 -4.77 -5.88 -18.24
CA PHE A 530 -4.91 -4.46 -18.56
C PHE A 530 -3.59 -3.70 -18.40
#